data_9c59a314cdfa1fffad00efe9db028d13
#
_entry.id   9c59a314cdfa1fffad00efe9db028d13
#
_cell.length_a   1.000
_cell.length_b   1.000
_cell.length_c   1.000
_cell.angle_alpha   90.00
_cell.angle_beta   90.00
_cell.angle_gamma   90.00
#
_symmetry.space_group_name_H-M   'P 1'
#
loop_
_entity.id
_entity.type
_entity.pdbx_description
1 polymer ?
#
loop_
_entity_poly.entity_id
_entity_poly.type
_entity_poly.pdbx_seq_one_letter_code
_entity_poly.pdbx_strand_id
1 'polypeptide(L)'
;MSEQIINLLITGTLDTLQMTIVSTIMAMLLGIPLGVILVVTSKGHILENVALNKVLGAIVNATRSVPFIILMVAIIPFTRMVAGTSIGTTAACVPLTIAAIPFLARLVETSIKDINFGVIEAAQSMGASPLQIIWKVLLPEALPTIIDNVTVLIVNLISYSAMAGAIGGGGLGDIAIRYGYQRFQADIMIATIIILVILVQLVQMIGDAWSKAMNKK
;
A
#
# COMPACT_ATOMS: atom_id res chain seq x y z
N MET A 1 -16.14 22.66 20.19
CA MET A 1 -16.64 21.38 19.64
C MET A 1 -17.33 20.63 20.76
N SER A 2 -18.51 20.05 20.50
CA SER A 2 -19.18 19.19 21.49
C SER A 2 -18.38 17.89 21.71
N GLU A 3 -18.50 17.28 22.88
CA GLU A 3 -17.85 16.02 23.23
C GLU A 3 -18.20 14.90 22.21
N GLN A 4 -19.42 14.93 21.68
CA GLN A 4 -19.87 14.01 20.62
C GLN A 4 -19.07 14.14 19.32
N ILE A 5 -18.72 15.37 18.91
CA ILE A 5 -17.91 15.60 17.71
C ILE A 5 -16.48 15.11 17.91
N ILE A 6 -15.91 15.30 19.10
CA ILE A 6 -14.57 14.81 19.43
C ILE A 6 -14.54 13.28 19.35
N ASN A 7 -15.50 12.60 19.98
CA ASN A 7 -15.61 11.14 19.93
C ASN A 7 -15.81 10.61 18.51
N LEU A 8 -16.60 11.32 17.69
CA LEU A 8 -16.80 10.98 16.28
C LEU A 8 -15.47 11.03 15.50
N LEU A 9 -14.69 12.10 15.68
CA LEU A 9 -13.39 12.26 15.00
C LEU A 9 -12.35 11.24 15.47
N ILE A 10 -12.33 10.91 16.77
CA ILE A 10 -11.46 9.85 17.32
C ILE A 10 -11.81 8.50 16.70
N THR A 11 -13.08 8.11 16.68
CA THR A 11 -13.54 6.85 16.09
C THR A 11 -13.18 6.80 14.61
N GLY A 12 -13.46 7.87 13.85
CA GLY A 12 -13.11 7.91 12.43
C GLY A 12 -11.60 7.85 12.17
N THR A 13 -10.79 8.40 13.07
CA THR A 13 -9.33 8.29 13.00
C THR A 13 -8.88 6.85 13.22
N LEU A 14 -9.42 6.17 14.22
CA LEU A 14 -9.13 4.75 14.49
C LEU A 14 -9.56 3.85 13.32
N ASP A 15 -10.73 4.10 12.74
CA ASP A 15 -11.22 3.38 11.55
C ASP A 15 -10.27 3.57 10.35
N THR A 16 -9.82 4.80 10.10
CA THR A 16 -8.87 5.11 9.03
C THR A 16 -7.54 4.40 9.26
N LEU A 17 -7.03 4.41 10.49
CA LEU A 17 -5.81 3.70 10.88
C LEU A 17 -5.97 2.20 10.72
N GLN A 18 -7.08 1.62 11.14
CA GLN A 18 -7.37 0.19 10.97
C GLN A 18 -7.34 -0.21 9.49
N MET A 19 -8.06 0.51 8.63
CA MET A 19 -8.06 0.27 7.19
C MET A 19 -6.65 0.32 6.61
N THR A 20 -5.90 1.36 6.94
CA THR A 20 -4.55 1.59 6.41
C THR A 20 -3.58 0.53 6.89
N ILE A 21 -3.54 0.24 8.19
CA ILE A 21 -2.59 -0.73 8.79
C ILE A 21 -2.86 -2.13 8.26
N VAL A 22 -4.10 -2.60 8.29
CA VAL A 22 -4.47 -3.94 7.83
C VAL A 22 -4.12 -4.11 6.36
N SER A 23 -4.50 -3.13 5.52
CA SER A 23 -4.22 -3.20 4.07
C SER A 23 -2.72 -3.10 3.77
N THR A 24 -1.95 -2.31 4.54
CA THR A 24 -0.49 -2.24 4.40
C THR A 24 0.17 -3.57 4.72
N ILE A 25 -0.18 -4.20 5.85
CA ILE A 25 0.40 -5.48 6.25
C ILE A 25 0.12 -6.55 5.18
N MET A 26 -1.12 -6.65 4.72
CA MET A 26 -1.48 -7.61 3.68
C MET A 26 -0.79 -7.32 2.35
N ALA A 27 -0.65 -6.04 1.99
CA ALA A 27 0.09 -5.63 0.80
C ALA A 27 1.59 -5.95 0.91
N MET A 28 2.21 -5.81 2.07
CA MET A 28 3.60 -6.18 2.29
C MET A 28 3.79 -7.70 2.17
N LEU A 29 2.92 -8.48 2.80
CA LEU A 29 3.00 -9.95 2.78
C LEU A 29 2.89 -10.54 1.36
N LEU A 30 2.08 -9.94 0.49
CA LEU A 30 1.82 -10.44 -0.86
C LEU A 30 2.53 -9.63 -1.95
N GLY A 31 2.62 -8.32 -1.80
CA GLY A 31 3.20 -7.41 -2.79
C GLY A 31 4.73 -7.46 -2.85
N ILE A 32 5.41 -7.57 -1.68
CA ILE A 32 6.89 -7.69 -1.68
C ILE A 32 7.34 -8.98 -2.39
N PRO A 33 6.83 -10.19 -2.04
CA PRO A 33 7.16 -11.39 -2.78
C PRO A 33 6.82 -11.30 -4.27
N LEU A 34 5.67 -10.74 -4.63
CA LEU A 34 5.26 -10.56 -6.02
C LEU A 34 6.23 -9.64 -6.78
N GLY A 35 6.67 -8.54 -6.16
CA GLY A 35 7.67 -7.63 -6.74
C GLY A 35 9.02 -8.32 -6.96
N VAL A 36 9.49 -9.11 -5.99
CA VAL A 36 10.71 -9.93 -6.13
C VAL A 36 10.56 -10.90 -7.28
N ILE A 37 9.45 -11.65 -7.37
CA ILE A 37 9.20 -12.62 -8.47
C ILE A 37 9.24 -11.90 -9.82
N LEU A 38 8.64 -10.72 -9.95
CA LEU A 38 8.68 -9.94 -11.19
C LEU A 38 10.10 -9.59 -11.63
N VAL A 39 11.00 -9.30 -10.69
CA VAL A 39 12.42 -9.03 -11.04
C VAL A 39 13.14 -10.29 -11.42
N VAL A 40 13.15 -11.29 -10.53
CA VAL A 40 14.00 -12.47 -10.71
C VAL A 40 13.61 -13.33 -11.93
N THR A 41 12.34 -13.22 -12.38
CA THR A 41 11.83 -13.90 -13.58
C THR A 41 11.99 -13.08 -14.85
N SER A 42 12.47 -11.83 -14.77
CA SER A 42 12.68 -10.98 -15.95
C SER A 42 13.80 -11.52 -16.84
N LYS A 43 13.81 -11.10 -18.12
CA LYS A 43 14.80 -11.54 -19.09
C LYS A 43 16.22 -11.19 -18.63
N GLY A 44 17.12 -12.17 -18.62
CA GLY A 44 18.52 -12.01 -18.20
C GLY A 44 18.73 -12.05 -16.70
N HIS A 45 17.72 -12.32 -15.89
CA HIS A 45 17.83 -12.38 -14.42
C HIS A 45 18.00 -13.83 -13.90
N ILE A 46 18.26 -13.97 -12.59
CA ILE A 46 18.71 -15.22 -11.92
C ILE A 46 17.74 -16.42 -12.04
N LEU A 47 16.46 -16.19 -12.23
CA LEU A 47 15.41 -17.23 -12.42
C LEU A 47 14.57 -16.89 -13.65
N GLU A 48 15.23 -16.58 -14.79
CA GLU A 48 14.55 -16.14 -16.00
C GLU A 48 13.38 -17.06 -16.39
N ASN A 49 12.18 -16.46 -16.44
CA ASN A 49 10.97 -17.07 -16.98
C ASN A 49 10.10 -15.97 -17.62
N VAL A 50 10.39 -15.70 -18.90
CA VAL A 50 9.75 -14.59 -19.64
C VAL A 50 8.24 -14.77 -19.75
N ALA A 51 7.73 -15.99 -19.84
CA ALA A 51 6.29 -16.25 -19.92
C ALA A 51 5.59 -15.89 -18.61
N LEU A 52 6.09 -16.39 -17.47
CA LEU A 52 5.57 -16.07 -16.14
C LEU A 52 5.66 -14.57 -15.87
N ASN A 53 6.78 -13.93 -16.18
CA ASN A 53 6.99 -12.50 -16.01
C ASN A 53 5.97 -11.67 -16.78
N LYS A 54 5.71 -12.01 -18.05
CA LYS A 54 4.71 -11.30 -18.89
C LYS A 54 3.31 -11.43 -18.32
N VAL A 55 2.91 -12.64 -17.88
CA VAL A 55 1.57 -12.87 -17.32
C VAL A 55 1.39 -12.09 -16.01
N LEU A 56 2.33 -12.23 -15.06
CA LEU A 56 2.26 -11.51 -13.78
C LEU A 56 2.32 -9.99 -13.99
N GLY A 57 3.21 -9.53 -14.85
CA GLY A 57 3.34 -8.11 -15.20
C GLY A 57 2.06 -7.54 -15.83
N ALA A 58 1.39 -8.33 -16.69
CA ALA A 58 0.10 -7.92 -17.28
C ALA A 58 -0.99 -7.81 -16.23
N ILE A 59 -1.10 -8.78 -15.30
CA ILE A 59 -2.08 -8.76 -14.20
C ILE A 59 -1.84 -7.53 -13.29
N VAL A 60 -0.60 -7.31 -12.87
CA VAL A 60 -0.21 -6.17 -12.04
C VAL A 60 -0.55 -4.84 -12.74
N ASN A 61 -0.23 -4.71 -14.03
CA ASN A 61 -0.54 -3.50 -14.79
C ASN A 61 -2.04 -3.30 -14.98
N ALA A 62 -2.79 -4.35 -15.31
CA ALA A 62 -4.24 -4.27 -15.48
C ALA A 62 -4.94 -3.81 -14.19
N THR A 63 -4.60 -4.40 -13.05
CA THR A 63 -5.19 -4.03 -11.76
C THR A 63 -4.90 -2.57 -11.39
N ARG A 64 -3.69 -2.09 -11.66
CA ARG A 64 -3.29 -0.69 -11.40
C ARG A 64 -3.92 0.32 -12.38
N SER A 65 -4.38 -0.14 -13.52
CA SER A 65 -5.03 0.72 -14.52
C SER A 65 -6.48 1.05 -14.16
N VAL A 66 -7.09 0.31 -13.23
CA VAL A 66 -8.46 0.55 -12.79
C VAL A 66 -8.47 1.63 -11.70
N PRO A 67 -9.24 2.74 -11.85
CA PRO A 67 -9.40 3.71 -10.78
C PRO A 67 -9.92 3.04 -9.50
N PHE A 68 -9.35 3.40 -8.33
CA PHE A 68 -9.66 2.73 -7.07
C PHE A 68 -11.16 2.66 -6.76
N ILE A 69 -11.89 3.76 -6.97
CA ILE A 69 -13.33 3.82 -6.70
C ILE A 69 -14.13 2.84 -7.59
N ILE A 70 -13.69 2.65 -8.84
CA ILE A 70 -14.30 1.69 -9.77
C ILE A 70 -13.98 0.25 -9.35
N LEU A 71 -12.71 -0.01 -9.00
CA LEU A 71 -12.28 -1.31 -8.49
C LEU A 71 -13.11 -1.70 -7.26
N MET A 72 -13.27 -0.78 -6.31
CA MET A 72 -13.99 -1.02 -5.07
C MET A 72 -15.45 -1.40 -5.32
N VAL A 73 -16.13 -0.71 -6.23
CA VAL A 73 -17.52 -1.03 -6.62
C VAL A 73 -17.59 -2.36 -7.38
N ALA A 74 -16.67 -2.59 -8.32
CA ALA A 74 -16.64 -3.80 -9.13
C ALA A 74 -16.46 -5.08 -8.30
N ILE A 75 -15.70 -5.02 -7.21
CA ILE A 75 -15.40 -6.19 -6.36
C ILE A 75 -16.33 -6.33 -5.14
N ILE A 76 -17.44 -5.57 -5.07
CA ILE A 76 -18.43 -5.70 -3.97
C ILE A 76 -18.85 -7.17 -3.71
N PRO A 77 -19.15 -7.99 -4.75
CA PRO A 77 -19.49 -9.39 -4.51
C PRO A 77 -18.38 -10.19 -3.82
N PHE A 78 -17.13 -9.96 -4.23
CA PHE A 78 -15.95 -10.57 -3.61
C PHE A 78 -15.74 -10.05 -2.19
N THR A 79 -15.87 -8.74 -1.97
CA THR A 79 -15.77 -8.13 -0.64
C THR A 79 -16.76 -8.74 0.33
N ARG A 80 -18.01 -8.94 -0.12
CA ARG A 80 -19.06 -9.59 0.70
C ARG A 80 -18.74 -11.04 1.01
N MET A 81 -18.15 -11.77 0.09
CA MET A 81 -17.72 -13.15 0.29
C MET A 81 -16.60 -13.25 1.35
N VAL A 82 -15.65 -12.32 1.35
CA VAL A 82 -14.49 -12.35 2.26
C VAL A 82 -14.82 -11.75 3.62
N ALA A 83 -15.48 -10.58 3.66
CA ALA A 83 -15.73 -9.82 4.87
C ALA A 83 -17.14 -10.08 5.48
N GLY A 84 -18.02 -10.82 4.80
CA GLY A 84 -19.40 -11.05 5.21
C GLY A 84 -20.34 -9.85 4.98
N THR A 85 -19.78 -8.68 4.69
CA THR A 85 -20.49 -7.42 4.45
C THR A 85 -19.84 -6.64 3.31
N SER A 86 -20.57 -5.69 2.73
CA SER A 86 -20.04 -4.76 1.73
C SER A 86 -19.84 -3.33 2.27
N ILE A 87 -20.19 -3.08 3.54
CA ILE A 87 -20.18 -1.76 4.17
C ILE A 87 -19.38 -1.84 5.47
N GLY A 88 -18.74 -0.74 5.83
CA GLY A 88 -17.95 -0.60 7.06
C GLY A 88 -16.46 -0.83 6.87
N THR A 89 -15.71 -0.55 7.93
CA THR A 89 -14.24 -0.49 7.96
C THR A 89 -13.60 -1.82 7.55
N THR A 90 -14.13 -2.95 8.05
CA THR A 90 -13.62 -4.28 7.73
C THR A 90 -13.83 -4.63 6.25
N ALA A 91 -15.00 -4.27 5.69
CA ALA A 91 -15.26 -4.49 4.27
C ALA A 91 -14.33 -3.66 3.39
N ALA A 92 -14.07 -2.40 3.76
CA ALA A 92 -13.18 -1.51 3.02
C ALA A 92 -11.73 -2.01 2.98
N CYS A 93 -11.25 -2.78 3.97
CA CYS A 93 -9.92 -3.38 3.94
C CYS A 93 -9.70 -4.29 2.73
N VAL A 94 -10.73 -4.97 2.21
CA VAL A 94 -10.61 -5.91 1.08
C VAL A 94 -10.19 -5.19 -0.22
N PRO A 95 -10.96 -4.21 -0.73
CA PRO A 95 -10.57 -3.49 -1.94
C PRO A 95 -9.29 -2.69 -1.76
N LEU A 96 -9.04 -2.11 -0.58
CA LEU A 96 -7.79 -1.42 -0.28
C LEU A 96 -6.58 -2.36 -0.43
N THR A 97 -6.67 -3.57 0.11
CA THR A 97 -5.62 -4.59 -0.01
C THR A 97 -5.40 -5.01 -1.46
N ILE A 98 -6.49 -5.28 -2.21
CA ILE A 98 -6.40 -5.70 -3.62
C ILE A 98 -5.74 -4.61 -4.49
N ALA A 99 -6.02 -3.34 -4.23
CA ALA A 99 -5.37 -2.23 -4.92
C ALA A 99 -3.90 -2.06 -4.50
N ALA A 100 -3.60 -2.27 -3.22
CA ALA A 100 -2.28 -2.05 -2.63
C ALA A 100 -1.23 -3.09 -3.07
N ILE A 101 -1.62 -4.37 -3.21
CA ILE A 101 -0.71 -5.46 -3.59
C ILE A 101 0.04 -5.18 -4.90
N PRO A 102 -0.63 -4.96 -6.05
CA PRO A 102 0.05 -4.70 -7.31
C PRO A 102 0.77 -3.36 -7.34
N PHE A 103 0.29 -2.38 -6.58
CA PHE A 103 0.97 -1.09 -6.43
C PHE A 103 2.32 -1.28 -5.73
N LEU A 104 2.36 -1.94 -4.57
CA LEU A 104 3.61 -2.22 -3.85
C LEU A 104 4.52 -3.15 -4.64
N ALA A 105 3.99 -4.18 -5.30
CA ALA A 105 4.79 -5.09 -6.11
C ALA A 105 5.57 -4.36 -7.20
N ARG A 106 4.96 -3.36 -7.84
CA ARG A 106 5.65 -2.56 -8.86
C ARG A 106 6.71 -1.64 -8.26
N LEU A 107 6.46 -1.06 -7.10
CA LEU A 107 7.44 -0.24 -6.40
C LEU A 107 8.65 -1.08 -5.96
N VAL A 108 8.43 -2.26 -5.41
CA VAL A 108 9.49 -3.21 -5.03
C VAL A 108 10.28 -3.67 -6.26
N GLU A 109 9.60 -3.98 -7.36
CA GLU A 109 10.25 -4.32 -8.63
C GLU A 109 11.20 -3.20 -9.07
N THR A 110 10.77 -1.95 -9.01
CA THR A 110 11.61 -0.80 -9.38
C THR A 110 12.81 -0.69 -8.43
N SER A 111 12.58 -0.77 -7.10
CA SER A 111 13.67 -0.70 -6.12
C SER A 111 14.76 -1.75 -6.33
N ILE A 112 14.37 -2.97 -6.67
CA ILE A 112 15.36 -4.05 -6.90
C ILE A 112 16.06 -3.89 -8.25
N LYS A 113 15.38 -3.37 -9.27
CA LYS A 113 15.99 -3.10 -10.58
C LYS A 113 17.05 -1.99 -10.54
N ASP A 114 16.97 -1.09 -9.59
CA ASP A 114 17.95 -0.02 -9.40
C ASP A 114 19.29 -0.52 -8.80
N ILE A 115 19.33 -1.79 -8.32
CA ILE A 115 20.56 -2.41 -7.82
C ILE A 115 21.51 -2.66 -8.99
N ASN A 116 22.80 -2.29 -8.79
CA ASN A 116 23.83 -2.54 -9.79
C ASN A 116 23.97 -4.04 -10.07
N PHE A 117 23.80 -4.45 -11.34
CA PHE A 117 23.85 -5.85 -11.74
C PHE A 117 25.17 -6.53 -11.40
N GLY A 118 26.28 -5.78 -11.36
CA GLY A 118 27.59 -6.31 -10.96
C GLY A 118 27.63 -6.91 -9.56
N VAL A 119 26.77 -6.45 -8.63
CA VAL A 119 26.64 -7.06 -7.29
C VAL A 119 26.03 -8.46 -7.39
N ILE A 120 25.07 -8.64 -8.32
CA ILE A 120 24.43 -9.93 -8.59
C ILE A 120 25.43 -10.87 -9.24
N GLU A 121 26.18 -10.42 -10.26
CA GLU A 121 27.22 -11.20 -10.93
C GLU A 121 28.33 -11.62 -9.96
N ALA A 122 28.78 -10.74 -9.07
CA ALA A 122 29.74 -11.08 -8.02
C ALA A 122 29.24 -12.20 -7.11
N ALA A 123 27.98 -12.12 -6.66
CA ALA A 123 27.38 -13.17 -5.84
C ALA A 123 27.25 -14.51 -6.58
N GLN A 124 26.89 -14.48 -7.87
CA GLN A 124 26.85 -15.68 -8.71
C GLN A 124 28.25 -16.30 -8.90
N SER A 125 29.27 -15.47 -9.12
CA SER A 125 30.66 -15.91 -9.26
C SER A 125 31.20 -16.59 -8.00
N MET A 126 30.69 -16.19 -6.83
CA MET A 126 31.00 -16.83 -5.55
C MET A 126 30.17 -18.13 -5.29
N GLY A 127 29.35 -18.57 -6.24
CA GLY A 127 28.53 -19.77 -6.12
C GLY A 127 27.26 -19.61 -5.29
N ALA A 128 26.77 -18.38 -5.09
CA ALA A 128 25.53 -18.16 -4.35
C ALA A 128 24.31 -18.71 -5.11
N SER A 129 23.45 -19.46 -4.43
CA SER A 129 22.18 -19.93 -4.98
C SER A 129 21.19 -18.77 -5.21
N PRO A 130 20.20 -18.92 -6.12
CA PRO A 130 19.19 -17.87 -6.36
C PRO A 130 18.49 -17.37 -5.09
N LEU A 131 18.15 -18.28 -4.18
CA LEU A 131 17.54 -17.90 -2.89
C LEU A 131 18.50 -17.11 -2.00
N GLN A 132 19.79 -17.47 -1.99
CA GLN A 132 20.79 -16.69 -1.26
C GLN A 132 20.95 -15.29 -1.85
N ILE A 133 20.92 -15.16 -3.16
CA ILE A 133 20.98 -13.84 -3.83
C ILE A 133 19.76 -12.99 -3.44
N ILE A 134 18.55 -13.56 -3.47
CA ILE A 134 17.34 -12.85 -3.07
C ILE A 134 17.43 -12.32 -1.64
N TRP A 135 17.74 -13.22 -0.67
CA TRP A 135 17.67 -12.88 0.75
C TRP A 135 18.88 -12.13 1.28
N LYS A 136 20.09 -12.37 0.72
CA LYS A 136 21.34 -11.79 1.24
C LYS A 136 21.87 -10.62 0.40
N VAL A 137 21.37 -10.45 -0.82
CA VAL A 137 21.82 -9.38 -1.72
C VAL A 137 20.66 -8.47 -2.10
N LEU A 138 19.66 -8.97 -2.82
CA LEU A 138 18.60 -8.12 -3.41
C LEU A 138 17.76 -7.40 -2.34
N LEU A 139 17.22 -8.15 -1.38
CA LEU A 139 16.36 -7.57 -0.34
C LEU A 139 17.12 -6.63 0.60
N PRO A 140 18.32 -6.97 1.13
CA PRO A 140 19.06 -6.05 1.99
C PRO A 140 19.52 -4.77 1.27
N GLU A 141 19.94 -4.87 0.01
CA GLU A 141 20.39 -3.71 -0.78
C GLU A 141 19.24 -2.79 -1.16
N ALA A 142 18.06 -3.36 -1.48
CA ALA A 142 16.85 -2.59 -1.79
C ALA A 142 16.10 -2.09 -0.55
N LEU A 143 16.43 -2.55 0.65
CA LEU A 143 15.64 -2.32 1.86
C LEU A 143 15.35 -0.84 2.16
N PRO A 144 16.31 0.11 2.07
CA PRO A 144 16.01 1.52 2.29
C PRO A 144 14.93 2.05 1.35
N THR A 145 15.07 1.75 0.04
CA THR A 145 14.10 2.17 -0.99
C THR A 145 12.74 1.46 -0.82
N ILE A 146 12.73 0.20 -0.36
CA ILE A 146 11.48 -0.51 -0.05
C ILE A 146 10.76 0.17 1.11
N ILE A 147 11.47 0.64 2.15
CA ILE A 147 10.88 1.39 3.27
C ILE A 147 10.24 2.69 2.78
N ASP A 148 10.93 3.45 1.92
CA ASP A 148 10.39 4.66 1.30
C ASP A 148 9.11 4.35 0.50
N ASN A 149 9.12 3.27 -0.27
CA ASN A 149 7.98 2.83 -1.06
C ASN A 149 6.79 2.34 -0.21
N VAL A 150 7.05 1.70 0.93
CA VAL A 150 5.99 1.36 1.91
C VAL A 150 5.40 2.63 2.51
N THR A 151 6.20 3.64 2.79
CA THR A 151 5.72 4.95 3.25
C THR A 151 4.80 5.60 2.22
N VAL A 152 5.20 5.61 0.94
CA VAL A 152 4.37 6.09 -0.17
C VAL A 152 3.06 5.29 -0.26
N LEU A 153 3.11 3.97 -0.10
CA LEU A 153 1.91 3.12 -0.08
C LEU A 153 0.96 3.53 1.05
N ILE A 154 1.46 3.72 2.28
CA ILE A 154 0.63 4.09 3.45
C ILE A 154 -0.07 5.43 3.19
N VAL A 155 0.64 6.43 2.68
CA VAL A 155 0.06 7.75 2.34
C VAL A 155 -1.03 7.60 1.27
N ASN A 156 -0.82 6.78 0.24
CA ASN A 156 -1.84 6.47 -0.76
C ASN A 156 -3.05 5.75 -0.16
N LEU A 157 -2.84 4.80 0.75
CA LEU A 157 -3.92 4.07 1.42
C LEU A 157 -4.78 4.98 2.31
N ILE A 158 -4.19 5.98 2.99
CA ILE A 158 -4.94 7.01 3.71
C ILE A 158 -5.87 7.76 2.74
N SER A 159 -5.38 8.15 1.56
CA SER A 159 -6.20 8.81 0.53
C SER A 159 -7.30 7.88 -0.02
N TYR A 160 -7.00 6.61 -0.26
CA TYR A 160 -7.98 5.61 -0.72
C TYR A 160 -9.01 5.28 0.35
N SER A 161 -8.62 5.27 1.64
CA SER A 161 -9.57 5.09 2.75
C SER A 161 -10.60 6.22 2.83
N ALA A 162 -10.20 7.45 2.49
CA ALA A 162 -11.14 8.57 2.40
C ALA A 162 -12.14 8.38 1.25
N MET A 163 -11.70 7.84 0.09
CA MET A 163 -12.60 7.47 -1.01
C MET A 163 -13.53 6.32 -0.61
N ALA A 164 -13.01 5.32 0.11
CA ALA A 164 -13.82 4.21 0.64
C ALA A 164 -14.90 4.73 1.62
N GLY A 165 -14.55 5.72 2.44
CA GLY A 165 -15.48 6.40 3.34
C GLY A 165 -16.68 7.02 2.62
N ALA A 166 -16.47 7.62 1.44
CA ALA A 166 -17.54 8.24 0.65
C ALA A 166 -18.64 7.27 0.22
N ILE A 167 -18.36 5.96 0.17
CA ILE A 167 -19.33 4.92 -0.20
C ILE A 167 -19.59 3.91 0.93
N GLY A 168 -19.42 4.36 2.17
CA GLY A 168 -19.83 3.59 3.36
C GLY A 168 -18.73 2.75 4.01
N GLY A 169 -17.45 3.01 3.68
CA GLY A 169 -16.29 2.34 4.29
C GLY A 169 -15.98 2.81 5.71
N GLY A 170 -16.61 3.90 6.20
CA GLY A 170 -16.27 4.50 7.48
C GLY A 170 -15.02 5.39 7.45
N GLY A 171 -14.47 5.69 8.62
CA GLY A 171 -13.27 6.49 8.78
C GLY A 171 -13.47 8.00 8.60
N LEU A 172 -12.36 8.73 8.57
CA LEU A 172 -12.38 10.20 8.43
C LEU A 172 -13.02 10.65 7.11
N GLY A 173 -12.87 9.87 6.04
CA GLY A 173 -13.49 10.18 4.75
C GLY A 173 -15.03 10.20 4.82
N ASP A 174 -15.63 9.23 5.50
CA ASP A 174 -17.07 9.18 5.74
C ASP A 174 -17.54 10.39 6.55
N ILE A 175 -16.80 10.77 7.60
CA ILE A 175 -17.11 11.94 8.42
C ILE A 175 -17.05 13.21 7.58
N ALA A 176 -16.01 13.40 6.78
CA ALA A 176 -15.87 14.55 5.90
C ALA A 176 -17.05 14.68 4.94
N ILE A 177 -17.47 13.60 4.30
CA ILE A 177 -18.58 13.62 3.33
C ILE A 177 -19.92 13.77 4.04
N ARG A 178 -20.20 12.95 5.06
CA ARG A 178 -21.51 12.88 5.69
C ARG A 178 -21.84 14.11 6.55
N TYR A 179 -20.87 14.58 7.32
CA TYR A 179 -21.06 15.72 8.21
C TYR A 179 -20.56 17.03 7.58
N GLY A 180 -19.35 17.02 7.02
CA GLY A 180 -18.72 18.20 6.44
C GLY A 180 -19.45 18.68 5.19
N TYR A 181 -19.63 17.79 4.20
CA TYR A 181 -20.21 18.15 2.90
C TYR A 181 -21.74 18.11 2.90
N GLN A 182 -22.37 16.97 3.25
CA GLN A 182 -23.83 16.79 3.13
C GLN A 182 -24.62 17.59 4.17
N ARG A 183 -24.07 17.81 5.37
CA ARG A 183 -24.70 18.59 6.45
C ARG A 183 -24.16 20.01 6.56
N PHE A 184 -23.27 20.41 5.66
CA PHE A 184 -22.67 21.75 5.60
C PHE A 184 -21.98 22.19 6.91
N GLN A 185 -21.40 21.24 7.65
CA GLN A 185 -20.67 21.52 8.90
C GLN A 185 -19.20 21.77 8.57
N ALA A 186 -18.86 23.01 8.22
CA ALA A 186 -17.53 23.40 7.79
C ALA A 186 -16.45 23.18 8.86
N ASP A 187 -16.80 23.31 10.13
CA ASP A 187 -15.92 23.05 11.29
C ASP A 187 -15.47 21.58 11.35
N ILE A 188 -16.37 20.64 11.08
CA ILE A 188 -16.04 19.21 11.01
C ILE A 188 -15.20 18.90 9.77
N MET A 189 -15.52 19.50 8.63
CA MET A 189 -14.71 19.36 7.41
C MET A 189 -13.26 19.79 7.65
N ILE A 190 -13.07 21.01 8.23
CA ILE A 190 -11.74 21.54 8.50
C ILE A 190 -11.00 20.66 9.52
N ALA A 191 -11.67 20.25 10.61
CA ALA A 191 -11.07 19.37 11.60
C ALA A 191 -10.61 18.02 10.97
N THR A 192 -11.43 17.42 10.11
CA THR A 192 -11.09 16.17 9.42
C THR A 192 -9.89 16.34 8.50
N ILE A 193 -9.82 17.44 7.74
CA ILE A 193 -8.67 17.75 6.87
C ILE A 193 -7.40 17.91 7.71
N ILE A 194 -7.45 18.65 8.82
CA ILE A 194 -6.30 18.84 9.71
C ILE A 194 -5.80 17.50 10.23
N ILE A 195 -6.70 16.63 10.70
CA ILE A 195 -6.32 15.30 11.20
C ILE A 195 -5.67 14.46 10.10
N LEU A 196 -6.24 14.44 8.88
CA LEU A 196 -5.66 13.71 7.75
C LEU A 196 -4.26 14.23 7.40
N VAL A 197 -4.06 15.56 7.37
CA VAL A 197 -2.75 16.16 7.11
C VAL A 197 -1.74 15.74 8.18
N ILE A 198 -2.13 15.80 9.46
CA ILE A 198 -1.26 15.40 10.57
C ILE A 198 -0.89 13.91 10.46
N LEU A 199 -1.86 13.03 10.17
CA LEU A 199 -1.60 11.60 9.99
C LEU A 199 -0.60 11.34 8.86
N VAL A 200 -0.79 11.97 7.70
CA VAL A 200 0.12 11.83 6.55
C VAL A 200 1.51 12.34 6.90
N GLN A 201 1.62 13.50 7.55
CA GLN A 201 2.92 14.06 7.97
C GLN A 201 3.65 13.16 8.97
N LEU A 202 2.93 12.60 9.95
CA LEU A 202 3.52 11.65 10.92
C LEU A 202 4.04 10.39 10.21
N VAL A 203 3.26 9.82 9.30
CA VAL A 203 3.67 8.66 8.51
C VAL A 203 4.94 8.98 7.70
N GLN A 204 4.96 10.12 7.02
CA GLN A 204 6.09 10.57 6.22
C GLN A 204 7.36 10.74 7.08
N MET A 205 7.25 11.44 8.21
CA MET A 205 8.37 11.67 9.13
C MET A 205 8.95 10.35 9.67
N ILE A 206 8.08 9.41 10.04
CA ILE A 206 8.52 8.10 10.55
C ILE A 206 9.21 7.30 9.44
N GLY A 207 8.62 7.27 8.24
CA GLY A 207 9.18 6.59 7.08
C GLY A 207 10.55 7.12 6.69
N ASP A 208 10.67 8.44 6.55
CA ASP A 208 11.93 9.11 6.22
C ASP A 208 13.03 8.84 7.28
N ALA A 209 12.67 8.88 8.55
CA ALA A 209 13.60 8.59 9.64
C ALA A 209 14.06 7.12 9.60
N TRP A 210 13.15 6.21 9.32
CA TRP A 210 13.46 4.77 9.24
C TRP A 210 14.32 4.44 8.02
N SER A 211 13.97 4.96 6.86
CA SER A 211 14.76 4.79 5.62
C SER A 211 16.19 5.31 5.81
N LYS A 212 16.35 6.53 6.37
CA LYS A 212 17.69 7.09 6.68
C LYS A 212 18.49 6.23 7.66
N ALA A 213 17.85 5.66 8.68
CA ALA A 213 18.52 4.79 9.64
C ALA A 213 19.01 3.47 9.02
N MET A 214 18.33 2.99 7.97
CA MET A 214 18.72 1.78 7.25
C MET A 214 19.70 2.03 6.11
N ASN A 215 19.81 3.27 5.64
CA ASN A 215 20.76 3.66 4.60
C ASN A 215 22.16 3.78 5.21
N LYS A 216 23.02 2.79 4.95
CA LYS A 216 24.40 2.71 5.44
C LYS A 216 25.41 3.42 4.51
N LYS A 217 24.94 4.19 3.52
CA LYS A 217 25.79 4.96 2.60
C LYS A 217 26.04 6.35 3.11
#